data_1e1a513969e0d3a5de7e10a9b9b9913e
#
_entry.id   1e1a513969e0d3a5de7e10a9b9b9913e
#
_cell.length_a   1.000
_cell.length_b   1.000
_cell.length_c   1.000
_cell.angle_alpha   90.00
_cell.angle_beta   90.00
_cell.angle_gamma   90.00
#
_symmetry.space_group_name_H-M   'P 1'
#
loop_
_entity.id
_entity.type
_entity.pdbx_description
1 polymer ?
#
loop_
_entity_poly.entity_id
_entity_poly.type
_entity_poly.pdbx_seq_one_letter_code
_entity_poly.pdbx_strand_id
1 'polypeptide(L)'
;MFRKFNNLFLENQQDAFFIFYPEKIKRILEYFSKEFIGTVIYAVKANPADCVLEQVIKNGIRSFDVASLKEVKLIRKKLSDSEIYFMNTVKSRSSIRESYFKYNVRNFSIDSIDELKKIMEETNSANDLVIYLRVSVPNDFSTVNLSSKFGINHKDAPKLLNQIKKYTKEIGLTFHVGSQCVNPHAFKVGIKIMKKVIQNSKVKIKFLNVGGGFPSSYPGFKKFLLSDYFNQIKDEFSKLSKFNLCRQNLFSEPGRSIVGDCMSLVTQVNLRKKNKLFLNDGIHGPLNNAGYLNFKYPVRLFNRVDKSSRLKPFSFYGPTCDSRDYIKGPFYLPSSIDEGDWIEILSMGAYGLTMQNDFNGFFKKPKIFNIDDL
;
A
#
# COMPACT_ATOMS: atom_id res chain seq x y z
N MET A 1 -18.51 9.99 19.04
CA MET A 1 -19.73 10.82 18.83
C MET A 1 -20.42 10.25 17.60
N PHE A 2 -21.48 9.47 17.78
CA PHE A 2 -22.26 8.94 16.66
C PHE A 2 -23.13 10.08 16.14
N ARG A 3 -22.77 10.65 14.99
CA ARG A 3 -23.71 11.51 14.25
C ARG A 3 -24.92 10.63 13.91
N LYS A 4 -26.11 11.11 14.17
CA LYS A 4 -27.36 10.52 13.64
C LYS A 4 -27.31 10.76 12.13
N PHE A 5 -26.86 9.76 11.38
CA PHE A 5 -27.06 9.78 9.94
C PHE A 5 -28.55 9.89 9.69
N ASN A 6 -28.92 10.86 8.89
CA ASN A 6 -30.29 11.05 8.53
C ASN A 6 -30.76 9.81 7.75
N ASN A 7 -31.78 9.10 8.19
CA ASN A 7 -32.32 7.94 7.46
C ASN A 7 -32.58 8.29 6.00
N LEU A 8 -32.97 9.53 5.72
CA LEU A 8 -33.16 10.08 4.38
C LEU A 8 -31.90 9.98 3.50
N PHE A 9 -30.68 10.07 4.07
CA PHE A 9 -29.43 9.88 3.32
C PHE A 9 -29.28 8.43 2.87
N LEU A 10 -29.54 7.46 3.74
CA LEU A 10 -29.44 6.03 3.43
C LEU A 10 -30.55 5.56 2.48
N GLU A 11 -31.75 6.09 2.59
CA GLU A 11 -32.89 5.79 1.69
C GLU A 11 -32.56 6.13 0.23
N ASN A 12 -31.68 7.12 -0.01
CA ASN A 12 -31.21 7.51 -1.33
C ASN A 12 -29.96 6.74 -1.78
N GLN A 13 -29.40 5.84 -0.97
CA GLN A 13 -28.26 5.02 -1.35
C GLN A 13 -28.73 3.62 -1.76
N GLN A 14 -28.34 3.18 -2.96
CA GLN A 14 -28.60 1.82 -3.45
C GLN A 14 -27.33 0.97 -3.44
N ASP A 15 -26.17 1.62 -3.48
CA ASP A 15 -24.87 0.99 -3.64
C ASP A 15 -24.01 1.19 -2.40
N ALA A 16 -23.04 0.30 -2.21
CA ALA A 16 -22.00 0.47 -1.21
C ALA A 16 -21.18 1.75 -1.48
N PHE A 17 -20.74 2.40 -0.43
CA PHE A 17 -19.97 3.64 -0.52
C PHE A 17 -18.86 3.71 0.54
N PHE A 18 -17.87 4.59 0.32
CA PHE A 18 -16.83 4.84 1.28
C PHE A 18 -17.06 6.10 2.09
N ILE A 19 -16.64 6.06 3.36
CA ILE A 19 -16.45 7.24 4.19
C ILE A 19 -14.96 7.50 4.32
N PHE A 20 -14.54 8.72 4.02
CA PHE A 20 -13.15 9.15 4.11
C PHE A 20 -12.91 9.94 5.40
N TYR A 21 -11.81 9.62 6.09
CA TYR A 21 -11.37 10.21 7.35
C TYR A 21 -10.02 10.92 7.16
N PRO A 22 -9.97 12.17 6.71
CA PRO A 22 -8.72 12.89 6.38
C PRO A 22 -7.77 13.01 7.56
N GLU A 23 -8.28 13.20 8.78
CA GLU A 23 -7.48 13.32 10.00
C GLU A 23 -6.65 12.06 10.31
N LYS A 24 -7.07 10.88 9.82
CA LYS A 24 -6.29 9.65 9.97
C LYS A 24 -4.98 9.72 9.18
N ILE A 25 -5.02 10.26 7.95
CA ILE A 25 -3.81 10.46 7.13
C ILE A 25 -2.89 11.49 7.77
N LYS A 26 -3.44 12.62 8.22
CA LYS A 26 -2.67 13.66 8.88
C LYS A 26 -1.89 13.11 10.07
N ARG A 27 -2.56 12.47 11.02
CA ARG A 27 -1.95 11.91 12.24
C ARG A 27 -0.82 10.92 11.93
N ILE A 28 -1.03 10.04 10.97
CA ILE A 28 -0.01 9.02 10.65
C ILE A 28 1.20 9.64 9.94
N LEU A 29 0.99 10.63 9.05
CA LEU A 29 2.09 11.34 8.39
C LEU A 29 2.88 12.21 9.36
N GLU A 30 2.22 12.89 10.31
CA GLU A 30 2.89 13.58 11.41
C GLU A 30 3.77 12.63 12.23
N TYR A 31 3.26 11.41 12.51
CA TYR A 31 4.02 10.39 13.22
C TYR A 31 5.24 9.91 12.42
N PHE A 32 5.08 9.62 11.10
CA PHE A 32 6.21 9.27 10.22
C PHE A 32 7.24 10.39 10.16
N SER A 33 6.80 11.64 10.00
CA SER A 33 7.69 12.80 9.93
C SER A 33 8.53 12.99 11.20
N LYS A 34 7.95 12.68 12.36
CA LYS A 34 8.62 12.82 13.65
C LYS A 34 9.57 11.67 13.96
N GLU A 35 9.14 10.43 13.69
CA GLU A 35 9.78 9.23 14.21
C GLU A 35 10.65 8.48 13.19
N PHE A 36 10.33 8.56 11.89
CA PHE A 36 11.11 7.91 10.85
C PHE A 36 12.32 8.77 10.46
N ILE A 37 13.52 8.19 10.50
CA ILE A 37 14.77 8.94 10.29
C ILE A 37 15.10 9.27 8.83
N GLY A 38 14.34 8.75 7.87
CA GLY A 38 14.57 8.93 6.43
C GLY A 38 13.41 9.67 5.75
N THR A 39 13.39 9.62 4.42
CA THR A 39 12.32 10.19 3.59
C THR A 39 11.24 9.16 3.32
N VAL A 40 9.98 9.60 3.43
CA VAL A 40 8.81 8.80 3.10
C VAL A 40 8.44 9.02 1.63
N ILE A 41 8.35 7.93 0.87
CA ILE A 41 7.87 7.88 -0.51
C ILE A 41 6.50 7.22 -0.46
N TYR A 42 5.42 7.94 -0.75
CA TYR A 42 4.08 7.35 -0.68
C TYR A 42 3.84 6.35 -1.81
N ALA A 43 3.45 5.11 -1.45
CA ALA A 43 3.13 4.07 -2.44
C ALA A 43 1.71 4.27 -3.01
N VAL A 44 1.61 4.87 -4.20
CA VAL A 44 0.35 5.29 -4.86
C VAL A 44 -0.62 4.12 -5.04
N LYS A 45 -0.11 2.95 -5.37
CA LYS A 45 -0.90 1.71 -5.53
C LYS A 45 -1.79 1.35 -4.33
N ALA A 46 -1.45 1.83 -3.14
CA ALA A 46 -2.23 1.54 -1.94
C ALA A 46 -3.59 2.24 -1.95
N ASN A 47 -3.63 3.51 -2.38
CA ASN A 47 -4.86 4.24 -2.62
C ASN A 47 -4.61 5.49 -3.47
N PRO A 48 -4.98 5.49 -4.76
CA PRO A 48 -4.80 6.61 -5.68
C PRO A 48 -6.00 7.58 -5.74
N ALA A 49 -6.98 7.46 -4.82
CA ALA A 49 -8.16 8.33 -4.83
C ALA A 49 -7.76 9.80 -4.66
N ASP A 50 -8.46 10.69 -5.35
CA ASP A 50 -8.16 12.12 -5.38
C ASP A 50 -8.12 12.73 -3.97
N CYS A 51 -9.10 12.45 -3.13
CA CYS A 51 -9.16 12.93 -1.74
C CYS A 51 -7.99 12.43 -0.88
N VAL A 52 -7.52 11.20 -1.13
CA VAL A 52 -6.36 10.64 -0.42
C VAL A 52 -5.08 11.31 -0.87
N LEU A 53 -4.85 11.44 -2.18
CA LEU A 53 -3.66 12.09 -2.73
C LEU A 53 -3.56 13.56 -2.30
N GLU A 54 -4.68 14.28 -2.34
CA GLU A 54 -4.74 15.68 -1.87
C GLU A 54 -4.35 15.78 -0.39
N GLN A 55 -4.87 14.87 0.44
CA GLN A 55 -4.53 14.86 1.86
C GLN A 55 -3.08 14.46 2.12
N VAL A 56 -2.54 13.50 1.36
CA VAL A 56 -1.13 13.09 1.44
C VAL A 56 -0.20 14.25 1.04
N ILE A 57 -0.52 14.96 -0.05
CA ILE A 57 0.23 16.15 -0.51
C ILE A 57 0.13 17.29 0.49
N LYS A 58 -1.08 17.59 1.00
CA LYS A 58 -1.33 18.63 2.00
C LYS A 58 -0.51 18.43 3.26
N ASN A 59 -0.27 17.17 3.66
CA ASN A 59 0.55 16.83 4.83
C ASN A 59 2.04 16.60 4.52
N GLY A 60 2.55 17.18 3.44
CA GLY A 60 3.97 17.35 3.20
C GLY A 60 4.65 16.27 2.37
N ILE A 61 3.94 15.23 1.90
CA ILE A 61 4.55 14.25 0.99
C ILE A 61 4.80 14.90 -0.37
N ARG A 62 6.04 14.74 -0.88
CA ARG A 62 6.49 15.22 -2.19
C ARG A 62 7.06 14.10 -3.05
N SER A 63 7.29 12.93 -2.48
CA SER A 63 7.90 11.76 -3.12
C SER A 63 6.90 10.63 -3.23
N PHE A 64 6.82 9.97 -4.42
CA PHE A 64 5.80 8.97 -4.73
C PHE A 64 6.40 7.73 -5.40
N ASP A 65 6.13 6.53 -4.84
CA ASP A 65 6.37 5.24 -5.49
C ASP A 65 5.22 4.94 -6.44
N VAL A 66 5.55 4.78 -7.72
CA VAL A 66 4.62 4.46 -8.79
C VAL A 66 4.99 3.14 -9.46
N ALA A 67 3.97 2.39 -9.89
CA ALA A 67 4.12 1.11 -10.56
C ALA A 67 3.76 1.15 -12.05
N SER A 68 3.19 2.25 -12.54
CA SER A 68 2.73 2.37 -13.92
C SER A 68 2.79 3.80 -14.45
N LEU A 69 2.80 3.94 -15.78
CA LEU A 69 2.71 5.26 -16.44
C LEU A 69 1.40 5.99 -16.08
N LYS A 70 0.32 5.25 -15.82
CA LYS A 70 -0.95 5.85 -15.37
C LYS A 70 -0.78 6.55 -14.02
N GLU A 71 -0.06 5.95 -13.09
CA GLU A 71 0.24 6.56 -11.79
C GLU A 71 1.21 7.74 -11.94
N VAL A 72 2.21 7.66 -12.83
CA VAL A 72 3.09 8.81 -13.15
C VAL A 72 2.25 10.01 -13.60
N LYS A 73 1.35 9.82 -14.58
CA LYS A 73 0.46 10.86 -15.08
C LYS A 73 -0.43 11.44 -14.01
N LEU A 74 -0.98 10.59 -13.16
CA LEU A 74 -1.83 10.99 -12.05
C LEU A 74 -1.10 11.91 -11.07
N ILE A 75 0.09 11.51 -10.64
CA ILE A 75 0.87 12.28 -9.67
C ILE A 75 1.35 13.61 -10.28
N ARG A 76 1.84 13.62 -11.52
CA ARG A 76 2.25 14.87 -12.20
C ARG A 76 1.10 15.86 -12.39
N LYS A 77 -0.12 15.36 -12.61
CA LYS A 77 -1.32 16.20 -12.66
C LYS A 77 -1.65 16.84 -11.30
N LYS A 78 -1.43 16.12 -10.20
CA LYS A 78 -1.72 16.60 -8.84
C LYS A 78 -0.61 17.47 -8.26
N LEU A 79 0.64 17.17 -8.59
CA LEU A 79 1.83 17.86 -8.08
C LEU A 79 2.94 17.83 -9.14
N SER A 80 3.09 18.91 -9.91
CA SER A 80 3.98 18.98 -11.06
C SER A 80 5.46 18.85 -10.71
N ASP A 81 5.88 19.31 -9.53
CA ASP A 81 7.23 19.28 -8.99
C ASP A 81 7.54 18.08 -8.08
N SER A 82 6.61 17.10 -8.02
CA SER A 82 6.79 15.89 -7.21
C SER A 82 8.04 15.10 -7.61
N GLU A 83 8.66 14.42 -6.68
CA GLU A 83 9.69 13.45 -6.99
C GLU A 83 9.07 12.06 -7.19
N ILE A 84 9.26 11.49 -8.38
CA ILE A 84 8.64 10.22 -8.77
C ILE A 84 9.70 9.13 -8.84
N TYR A 85 9.40 8.02 -8.17
CA TYR A 85 10.17 6.80 -8.13
C TYR A 85 9.38 5.70 -8.84
N PHE A 86 9.84 5.26 -10.02
CA PHE A 86 9.19 4.19 -10.78
C PHE A 86 9.77 2.84 -10.30
N MET A 87 9.19 2.31 -9.20
CA MET A 87 9.79 1.20 -8.44
C MET A 87 9.33 -0.18 -8.89
N ASN A 88 8.42 -0.30 -9.86
CA ASN A 88 8.16 -1.58 -10.53
C ASN A 88 9.41 -2.00 -11.32
N THR A 89 9.95 -3.20 -11.07
CA THR A 89 11.21 -3.66 -11.67
C THR A 89 11.11 -4.04 -13.14
N VAL A 90 9.90 -4.27 -13.66
CA VAL A 90 9.64 -4.56 -15.08
C VAL A 90 8.67 -3.55 -15.64
N LYS A 91 9.09 -2.81 -16.66
CA LYS A 91 8.34 -1.72 -17.29
C LYS A 91 8.27 -1.91 -18.81
N SER A 92 7.20 -1.44 -19.45
CA SER A 92 7.15 -1.39 -20.91
C SER A 92 8.09 -0.31 -21.44
N ARG A 93 8.62 -0.50 -22.67
CA ARG A 93 9.48 0.48 -23.34
C ARG A 93 8.82 1.85 -23.45
N SER A 94 7.55 1.88 -23.88
CA SER A 94 6.79 3.12 -23.99
C SER A 94 6.61 3.83 -22.64
N SER A 95 6.38 3.06 -21.54
CA SER A 95 6.27 3.65 -20.20
C SER A 95 7.58 4.27 -19.73
N ILE A 96 8.72 3.66 -20.02
CA ILE A 96 10.04 4.21 -19.67
C ILE A 96 10.25 5.52 -20.43
N ARG A 97 10.12 5.47 -21.76
CA ARG A 97 10.34 6.63 -22.65
C ARG A 97 9.47 7.80 -22.27
N GLU A 98 8.15 7.59 -22.13
CA GLU A 98 7.22 8.68 -21.81
C GLU A 98 7.46 9.22 -20.39
N SER A 99 7.75 8.35 -19.40
CA SER A 99 8.05 8.78 -18.05
C SER A 99 9.30 9.65 -17.97
N TYR A 100 10.34 9.29 -18.71
CA TYR A 100 11.59 10.05 -18.74
C TYR A 100 11.44 11.39 -19.46
N PHE A 101 11.03 11.38 -20.74
CA PHE A 101 11.05 12.59 -21.59
C PHE A 101 9.91 13.55 -21.29
N LYS A 102 8.71 13.02 -21.00
CA LYS A 102 7.51 13.86 -20.84
C LYS A 102 7.22 14.22 -19.39
N TYR A 103 7.53 13.29 -18.47
CA TYR A 103 7.19 13.45 -17.05
C TYR A 103 8.39 13.61 -16.14
N ASN A 104 9.58 13.78 -16.69
CA ASN A 104 10.81 14.06 -15.94
C ASN A 104 11.09 13.05 -14.81
N VAL A 105 10.79 11.77 -15.02
CA VAL A 105 11.12 10.71 -14.06
C VAL A 105 12.58 10.33 -14.22
N ARG A 106 13.33 10.29 -13.13
CA ARG A 106 14.76 9.96 -13.11
C ARG A 106 15.07 8.72 -12.27
N ASN A 107 14.18 8.34 -11.37
CA ASN A 107 14.37 7.24 -10.43
C ASN A 107 13.70 5.97 -10.96
N PHE A 108 14.46 4.93 -11.31
CA PHE A 108 13.96 3.67 -11.83
C PHE A 108 14.51 2.48 -11.04
N SER A 109 13.64 1.52 -10.72
CA SER A 109 14.06 0.25 -10.11
C SER A 109 14.20 -0.85 -11.16
N ILE A 110 15.19 -1.72 -10.95
CA ILE A 110 15.49 -2.90 -11.77
C ILE A 110 15.83 -4.09 -10.89
N ASP A 111 15.76 -5.30 -11.43
CA ASP A 111 16.29 -6.54 -10.82
C ASP A 111 17.00 -7.43 -11.83
N SER A 112 17.21 -6.95 -13.07
CA SER A 112 17.89 -7.65 -14.14
C SER A 112 18.72 -6.70 -15.02
N ILE A 113 19.71 -7.26 -15.73
CA ILE A 113 20.51 -6.50 -16.68
C ILE A 113 19.70 -6.11 -17.94
N ASP A 114 18.71 -6.93 -18.30
CA ASP A 114 17.91 -6.67 -19.49
C ASP A 114 16.97 -5.48 -19.28
N GLU A 115 16.46 -5.32 -18.05
CA GLU A 115 15.70 -4.12 -17.71
C GLU A 115 16.59 -2.86 -17.72
N LEU A 116 17.83 -2.96 -17.24
CA LEU A 116 18.79 -1.85 -17.34
C LEU A 116 19.04 -1.45 -18.79
N LYS A 117 19.38 -2.41 -19.66
CA LYS A 117 19.60 -2.16 -21.10
C LYS A 117 18.40 -1.45 -21.74
N LYS A 118 17.19 -1.97 -21.44
CA LYS A 118 15.94 -1.40 -21.92
C LYS A 118 15.75 0.05 -21.47
N ILE A 119 16.05 0.37 -20.19
CA ILE A 119 15.99 1.75 -19.70
C ILE A 119 16.99 2.63 -20.45
N MET A 120 18.22 2.19 -20.62
CA MET A 120 19.25 2.96 -21.32
C MET A 120 18.87 3.22 -22.77
N GLU A 121 18.36 2.21 -23.48
CA GLU A 121 17.86 2.37 -24.86
C GLU A 121 16.71 3.39 -24.95
N GLU A 122 15.72 3.27 -24.06
CA GLU A 122 14.51 4.11 -24.07
C GLU A 122 14.73 5.53 -23.55
N THR A 123 15.86 5.80 -22.92
CA THR A 123 16.25 7.14 -22.42
C THR A 123 17.41 7.74 -23.21
N ASN A 124 17.79 7.15 -24.37
CA ASN A 124 18.95 7.57 -25.19
C ASN A 124 20.25 7.61 -24.37
N SER A 125 20.50 6.57 -23.56
CA SER A 125 21.67 6.47 -22.69
C SER A 125 21.84 7.65 -21.73
N ALA A 126 20.76 8.09 -21.13
CA ALA A 126 20.76 9.21 -20.18
C ALA A 126 21.72 8.99 -19.02
N ASN A 127 22.44 10.05 -18.65
CA ASN A 127 23.44 10.02 -17.57
C ASN A 127 22.96 10.63 -16.25
N ASP A 128 21.72 11.11 -16.20
CA ASP A 128 21.05 11.75 -15.06
C ASP A 128 20.08 10.80 -14.32
N LEU A 129 20.19 9.49 -14.59
CA LEU A 129 19.33 8.48 -13.97
C LEU A 129 19.86 8.05 -12.60
N VAL A 130 18.92 7.80 -11.69
CA VAL A 130 19.16 7.03 -10.45
C VAL A 130 18.58 5.63 -10.63
N ILE A 131 19.45 4.63 -10.57
CA ILE A 131 19.05 3.23 -10.73
C ILE A 131 19.03 2.54 -9.37
N TYR A 132 17.86 2.07 -8.96
CA TYR A 132 17.68 1.27 -7.76
C TYR A 132 17.71 -0.21 -8.08
N LEU A 133 18.71 -0.94 -7.58
CA LEU A 133 18.74 -2.39 -7.68
C LEU A 133 17.86 -2.99 -6.58
N ARG A 134 16.79 -3.66 -6.98
CA ARG A 134 15.92 -4.40 -6.06
C ARG A 134 16.53 -5.78 -5.77
N VAL A 135 16.77 -6.02 -4.48
CA VAL A 135 17.33 -7.29 -3.98
C VAL A 135 16.22 -8.04 -3.23
N SER A 136 16.09 -9.33 -3.51
CA SER A 136 15.14 -10.18 -2.79
C SER A 136 15.61 -10.44 -1.35
N VAL A 137 14.66 -10.40 -0.43
CA VAL A 137 14.87 -10.68 1.00
C VAL A 137 13.81 -11.68 1.48
N PRO A 138 14.04 -12.42 2.58
CA PRO A 138 13.03 -13.29 3.16
C PRO A 138 11.74 -12.54 3.48
N ASN A 139 10.59 -13.14 3.19
CA ASN A 139 9.26 -12.56 3.41
C ASN A 139 8.41 -13.39 4.39
N ASP A 140 9.04 -14.17 5.26
CA ASP A 140 8.41 -15.15 6.17
C ASP A 140 7.43 -14.53 7.17
N PHE A 141 7.55 -13.22 7.42
CA PHE A 141 6.70 -12.48 8.34
C PHE A 141 5.62 -11.63 7.65
N SER A 142 5.42 -11.79 6.35
CA SER A 142 4.45 -11.02 5.58
C SER A 142 3.23 -11.86 5.20
N THR A 143 2.06 -11.22 5.11
CA THR A 143 0.86 -11.88 4.60
C THR A 143 0.94 -12.09 3.09
N VAL A 144 1.63 -11.18 2.36
CA VAL A 144 1.84 -11.29 0.91
C VAL A 144 3.34 -11.37 0.63
N ASN A 145 3.79 -12.53 0.15
CA ASN A 145 5.16 -12.74 -0.28
C ASN A 145 5.37 -12.15 -1.68
N LEU A 146 6.37 -11.27 -1.84
CA LEU A 146 6.73 -10.63 -3.10
C LEU A 146 8.08 -11.11 -3.66
N SER A 147 8.88 -11.83 -2.89
CA SER A 147 10.24 -12.25 -3.26
C SER A 147 10.26 -13.38 -4.29
N SER A 148 9.14 -14.07 -4.50
CA SER A 148 9.00 -15.07 -5.56
C SER A 148 8.92 -14.49 -6.97
N LYS A 149 8.53 -13.20 -7.08
CA LYS A 149 8.31 -12.52 -8.37
C LYS A 149 9.39 -11.47 -8.67
N PHE A 150 9.91 -10.79 -7.66
CA PHE A 150 10.74 -9.61 -7.84
C PHE A 150 12.01 -9.65 -6.98
N GLY A 151 13.06 -9.03 -7.50
CA GLY A 151 14.33 -8.84 -6.84
C GLY A 151 15.37 -9.90 -7.21
N ILE A 152 16.60 -9.43 -7.46
CA ILE A 152 17.74 -10.30 -7.71
C ILE A 152 18.20 -10.99 -6.41
N ASN A 153 18.73 -12.20 -6.51
CA ASN A 153 19.36 -12.86 -5.38
C ASN A 153 20.54 -12.02 -4.86
N HIS A 154 20.67 -11.89 -3.56
CA HIS A 154 21.72 -11.09 -2.93
C HIS A 154 23.16 -11.56 -3.28
N LYS A 155 23.35 -12.83 -3.67
CA LYS A 155 24.65 -13.36 -4.10
C LYS A 155 25.03 -12.84 -5.49
N ASP A 156 24.05 -12.61 -6.37
CA ASP A 156 24.24 -12.13 -7.73
C ASP A 156 24.22 -10.60 -7.84
N ALA A 157 23.64 -9.92 -6.86
CA ALA A 157 23.52 -8.47 -6.82
C ALA A 157 24.86 -7.71 -6.98
N PRO A 158 25.99 -8.13 -6.38
CA PRO A 158 27.28 -7.46 -6.58
C PRO A 158 27.74 -7.47 -8.05
N LYS A 159 27.50 -8.54 -8.78
CA LYS A 159 27.83 -8.63 -10.22
C LYS A 159 27.00 -7.63 -11.03
N LEU A 160 25.69 -7.54 -10.77
CA LEU A 160 24.81 -6.61 -11.45
C LEU A 160 25.13 -5.15 -11.09
N LEU A 161 25.46 -4.85 -9.83
CA LEU A 161 25.90 -3.51 -9.42
C LEU A 161 27.16 -3.05 -10.19
N ASN A 162 28.11 -3.96 -10.43
CA ASN A 162 29.30 -3.66 -11.22
C ASN A 162 28.98 -3.41 -12.72
N GLN A 163 27.85 -3.88 -13.21
CA GLN A 163 27.35 -3.53 -14.53
C GLN A 163 26.63 -2.18 -14.51
N ILE A 164 25.75 -1.93 -13.52
CA ILE A 164 24.99 -0.68 -13.39
C ILE A 164 25.92 0.53 -13.32
N LYS A 165 27.03 0.47 -12.57
CA LYS A 165 27.97 1.59 -12.42
C LYS A 165 28.64 2.06 -13.72
N LYS A 166 28.55 1.27 -14.82
CA LYS A 166 29.05 1.68 -16.14
C LYS A 166 28.09 2.65 -16.83
N TYR A 167 26.83 2.69 -16.41
CA TYR A 167 25.77 3.47 -17.05
C TYR A 167 25.32 4.67 -16.21
N THR A 168 25.38 4.58 -14.87
CA THR A 168 25.01 5.69 -13.99
C THR A 168 25.96 5.83 -12.81
N LYS A 169 26.10 7.06 -12.33
CA LYS A 169 26.86 7.39 -11.12
C LYS A 169 26.02 7.32 -9.85
N GLU A 170 24.68 7.39 -9.99
CA GLU A 170 23.76 7.39 -8.87
C GLU A 170 23.04 6.06 -8.74
N ILE A 171 23.46 5.26 -7.76
CA ILE A 171 22.97 3.91 -7.54
C ILE A 171 22.33 3.81 -6.15
N GLY A 172 21.10 3.33 -6.10
CA GLY A 172 20.41 2.93 -4.91
C GLY A 172 20.30 1.40 -4.78
N LEU A 173 20.09 0.95 -3.56
CA LEU A 173 19.61 -0.40 -3.26
C LEU A 173 18.18 -0.30 -2.71
N THR A 174 17.34 -1.24 -3.09
CA THR A 174 16.00 -1.36 -2.52
C THR A 174 15.65 -2.83 -2.23
N PHE A 175 14.80 -3.03 -1.23
CA PHE A 175 14.20 -4.31 -0.93
C PHE A 175 12.76 -4.11 -0.45
N HIS A 176 11.99 -5.19 -0.37
CA HIS A 176 10.63 -5.15 0.18
C HIS A 176 10.37 -6.40 1.01
N VAL A 177 10.00 -6.22 2.27
CA VAL A 177 9.79 -7.33 3.23
C VAL A 177 8.45 -8.06 3.06
N GLY A 178 7.68 -7.73 2.01
CA GLY A 178 6.31 -8.23 1.80
C GLY A 178 5.24 -7.33 2.42
N SER A 179 3.99 -7.43 1.94
CA SER A 179 2.89 -6.58 2.44
C SER A 179 2.35 -7.12 3.75
N GLN A 180 1.93 -6.21 4.65
CA GLN A 180 1.46 -6.53 6.01
C GLN A 180 2.49 -7.38 6.76
N CYS A 181 3.71 -6.87 6.86
CA CYS A 181 4.78 -7.53 7.59
C CYS A 181 4.58 -7.35 9.09
N VAL A 182 4.23 -8.41 9.80
CA VAL A 182 3.86 -8.38 11.21
C VAL A 182 5.04 -8.57 12.17
N ASN A 183 6.28 -8.48 11.68
CA ASN A 183 7.48 -8.56 12.53
C ASN A 183 8.55 -7.55 12.08
N PRO A 184 8.90 -6.57 12.93
CA PRO A 184 9.92 -5.55 12.63
C PRO A 184 11.30 -6.14 12.28
N HIS A 185 11.60 -7.35 12.78
CA HIS A 185 12.87 -8.05 12.53
C HIS A 185 13.16 -8.26 11.03
N ALA A 186 12.13 -8.32 10.19
CA ALA A 186 12.29 -8.44 8.74
C ALA A 186 13.13 -7.29 8.13
N PHE A 187 12.91 -6.05 8.59
CA PHE A 187 13.69 -4.90 8.14
C PHE A 187 15.16 -4.99 8.57
N LYS A 188 15.42 -5.46 9.80
CA LYS A 188 16.77 -5.74 10.28
C LYS A 188 17.49 -6.75 9.38
N VAL A 189 16.83 -7.85 9.03
CA VAL A 189 17.37 -8.86 8.13
C VAL A 189 17.64 -8.27 6.74
N GLY A 190 16.68 -7.51 6.20
CA GLY A 190 16.81 -6.84 4.91
C GLY A 190 18.04 -5.92 4.87
N ILE A 191 18.21 -5.03 5.83
CA ILE A 191 19.35 -4.09 5.89
C ILE A 191 20.68 -4.86 6.04
N LYS A 192 20.72 -5.95 6.83
CA LYS A 192 21.93 -6.79 6.93
C LYS A 192 22.32 -7.43 5.60
N ILE A 193 21.33 -7.86 4.81
CA ILE A 193 21.56 -8.38 3.45
C ILE A 193 22.12 -7.26 2.57
N MET A 194 21.53 -6.05 2.58
CA MET A 194 22.04 -4.89 1.82
C MET A 194 23.48 -4.56 2.20
N LYS A 195 23.83 -4.60 3.51
CA LYS A 195 25.20 -4.41 3.97
C LYS A 195 26.19 -5.40 3.33
N LYS A 196 25.82 -6.69 3.25
CA LYS A 196 26.65 -7.73 2.60
C LYS A 196 26.80 -7.45 1.09
N VAL A 197 25.71 -7.05 0.42
CA VAL A 197 25.75 -6.69 -1.00
C VAL A 197 26.69 -5.51 -1.26
N ILE A 198 26.63 -4.45 -0.44
CA ILE A 198 27.53 -3.30 -0.54
C ILE A 198 28.99 -3.72 -0.37
N GLN A 199 29.28 -4.50 0.68
CA GLN A 199 30.65 -4.98 0.97
C GLN A 199 31.23 -5.79 -0.17
N ASN A 200 30.44 -6.67 -0.78
CA ASN A 200 30.91 -7.58 -1.83
C ASN A 200 30.99 -6.93 -3.22
N SER A 201 30.24 -5.85 -3.46
CA SER A 201 30.22 -5.19 -4.77
C SER A 201 31.37 -4.21 -4.98
N LYS A 202 31.90 -3.61 -3.92
CA LYS A 202 32.87 -2.50 -3.97
C LYS A 202 32.34 -1.29 -4.79
N VAL A 203 31.01 -1.19 -4.97
CA VAL A 203 30.34 -0.08 -5.65
C VAL A 203 29.85 0.91 -4.61
N LYS A 204 30.07 2.21 -4.87
CA LYS A 204 29.54 3.27 -4.00
C LYS A 204 28.00 3.31 -4.18
N ILE A 205 27.31 3.01 -3.12
CA ILE A 205 25.83 3.14 -3.07
C ILE A 205 25.48 4.51 -2.49
N LYS A 206 24.62 5.23 -3.17
CA LYS A 206 24.16 6.56 -2.73
C LYS A 206 22.91 6.48 -1.88
N PHE A 207 21.97 5.57 -2.19
CA PHE A 207 20.68 5.50 -1.56
C PHE A 207 20.35 4.08 -1.06
N LEU A 208 19.65 4.00 0.07
CA LEU A 208 19.02 2.78 0.56
C LEU A 208 17.53 3.01 0.74
N ASN A 209 16.72 2.25 0.01
CA ASN A 209 15.28 2.24 0.16
C ASN A 209 14.85 0.92 0.83
N VAL A 210 14.30 1.00 2.02
CA VAL A 210 13.85 -0.19 2.78
C VAL A 210 12.48 -0.70 2.32
N GLY A 211 11.90 -0.09 1.29
CA GLY A 211 10.63 -0.48 0.73
C GLY A 211 9.43 -0.22 1.65
N GLY A 212 8.36 -0.91 1.32
CA GLY A 212 7.13 -0.90 2.11
C GLY A 212 7.02 -2.13 3.02
N GLY A 213 5.77 -2.45 3.36
CA GLY A 213 5.44 -3.60 4.21
C GLY A 213 5.04 -3.22 5.62
N PHE A 214 5.17 -1.97 6.01
CA PHE A 214 4.68 -1.48 7.30
C PHE A 214 3.20 -1.81 7.47
N PRO A 215 2.80 -2.49 8.57
CA PRO A 215 1.44 -3.00 8.71
C PRO A 215 0.46 -1.95 9.18
N SER A 216 -0.83 -2.18 8.87
CA SER A 216 -1.96 -1.60 9.58
C SER A 216 -2.48 -2.58 10.63
N SER A 217 -3.27 -2.07 11.56
CA SER A 217 -3.85 -2.88 12.63
C SER A 217 -5.15 -3.54 12.15
N TYR A 218 -5.13 -4.87 12.00
CA TYR A 218 -6.33 -5.65 11.70
C TYR A 218 -6.59 -6.69 12.80
N PRO A 219 -7.86 -7.04 13.08
CA PRO A 219 -8.19 -8.11 14.02
C PRO A 219 -7.50 -9.43 13.66
N GLY A 220 -6.98 -10.12 14.66
CA GLY A 220 -6.31 -11.41 14.49
C GLY A 220 -4.83 -11.35 14.14
N PHE A 221 -4.27 -10.16 13.86
CA PHE A 221 -2.83 -10.00 13.67
C PHE A 221 -2.14 -9.58 14.97
N LYS A 222 -0.91 -10.09 15.18
CA LYS A 222 -0.05 -9.60 16.27
C LYS A 222 0.24 -8.11 16.04
N LYS A 223 0.03 -7.32 17.07
CA LYS A 223 0.24 -5.87 17.01
C LYS A 223 1.66 -5.53 17.46
N PHE A 224 2.46 -4.99 16.54
CA PHE A 224 3.66 -4.24 16.85
C PHE A 224 3.41 -2.75 16.64
N LEU A 225 4.10 -1.91 17.39
CA LEU A 225 4.04 -0.47 17.16
C LEU A 225 4.91 -0.10 15.96
N LEU A 226 4.55 0.96 15.23
CA LEU A 226 5.38 1.47 14.13
C LEU A 226 6.77 1.90 14.62
N SER A 227 6.88 2.38 15.87
CA SER A 227 8.17 2.67 16.51
C SER A 227 9.11 1.47 16.55
N ASP A 228 8.59 0.24 16.71
CA ASP A 228 9.42 -0.96 16.72
C ASP A 228 10.11 -1.17 15.36
N TYR A 229 9.39 -0.88 14.27
CA TYR A 229 9.93 -0.92 12.90
C TYR A 229 10.96 0.16 12.69
N PHE A 230 10.66 1.39 13.09
CA PHE A 230 11.58 2.53 12.95
C PHE A 230 12.86 2.33 13.74
N ASN A 231 12.76 1.80 14.96
CA ASN A 231 13.94 1.49 15.78
C ASN A 231 14.81 0.41 15.14
N GLN A 232 14.22 -0.69 14.63
CA GLN A 232 14.99 -1.72 13.91
C GLN A 232 15.71 -1.16 12.68
N ILE A 233 15.02 -0.30 11.91
CA ILE A 233 15.62 0.35 10.74
C ILE A 233 16.74 1.29 11.17
N LYS A 234 16.51 2.16 12.15
CA LYS A 234 17.48 3.11 12.69
C LYS A 234 18.75 2.42 13.17
N ASP A 235 18.59 1.38 13.99
CA ASP A 235 19.72 0.65 14.60
C ASP A 235 20.58 -0.06 13.57
N GLU A 236 19.97 -0.68 12.55
CA GLU A 236 20.75 -1.35 11.52
C GLU A 236 21.30 -0.38 10.47
N PHE A 237 20.55 0.68 10.14
CA PHE A 237 21.01 1.69 9.19
C PHE A 237 22.22 2.48 9.71
N SER A 238 22.25 2.78 11.01
CA SER A 238 23.40 3.49 11.63
C SER A 238 24.74 2.76 11.40
N LYS A 239 24.70 1.44 11.27
CA LYS A 239 25.87 0.59 10.99
C LYS A 239 26.37 0.68 9.54
N LEU A 240 25.66 1.44 8.69
CA LEU A 240 26.03 1.69 7.30
C LEU A 240 26.76 3.04 7.09
N SER A 241 26.94 3.83 8.14
CA SER A 241 27.63 5.13 8.08
C SER A 241 29.03 5.05 7.47
N LYS A 242 29.75 3.94 7.71
CA LYS A 242 31.06 3.66 7.10
C LYS A 242 31.05 3.52 5.57
N PHE A 243 29.89 3.40 4.95
CA PHE A 243 29.70 3.42 3.50
C PHE A 243 29.21 4.78 2.98
N ASN A 244 29.32 5.82 3.77
CA ASN A 244 28.84 7.19 3.49
C ASN A 244 27.32 7.29 3.28
N LEU A 245 26.54 6.37 3.87
CA LEU A 245 25.10 6.48 3.93
C LEU A 245 24.69 7.27 5.17
N CYS A 246 23.97 8.35 4.96
CA CYS A 246 23.42 9.22 6.01
C CYS A 246 21.87 9.26 5.90
N ARG A 247 21.20 9.92 6.84
CA ARG A 247 19.73 9.97 6.92
C ARG A 247 19.06 10.43 5.63
N GLN A 248 19.66 11.37 4.91
CA GLN A 248 19.16 11.91 3.64
C GLN A 248 19.16 10.87 2.50
N ASN A 249 19.88 9.77 2.69
CA ASN A 249 19.99 8.67 1.71
C ASN A 249 19.09 7.49 2.06
N LEU A 250 18.30 7.57 3.15
CA LEU A 250 17.39 6.52 3.57
C LEU A 250 15.98 6.84 3.13
N PHE A 251 15.33 5.88 2.46
CA PHE A 251 13.96 5.97 1.99
C PHE A 251 13.12 4.80 2.49
N SER A 252 11.79 5.02 2.55
CA SER A 252 10.79 3.98 2.75
C SER A 252 9.58 4.21 1.86
N GLU A 253 8.84 3.15 1.52
CA GLU A 253 7.67 3.15 0.64
C GLU A 253 6.39 2.72 1.39
N PRO A 254 5.97 3.39 2.47
CA PRO A 254 4.74 3.04 3.16
C PRO A 254 3.53 3.35 2.27
N GLY A 255 2.61 2.40 2.19
CA GLY A 255 1.31 2.58 1.57
C GLY A 255 0.22 2.24 2.58
N ARG A 256 0.04 0.94 2.84
CA ARG A 256 -0.98 0.42 3.76
C ARG A 256 -0.98 1.12 5.13
N SER A 257 0.16 1.30 5.75
CA SER A 257 0.25 1.94 7.06
C SER A 257 -0.17 3.42 7.08
N ILE A 258 -0.13 4.09 5.93
CA ILE A 258 -0.61 5.47 5.81
C ILE A 258 -2.13 5.51 5.61
N VAL A 259 -2.65 4.67 4.71
CA VAL A 259 -4.03 4.80 4.28
C VAL A 259 -4.97 3.71 4.82
N GLY A 260 -4.46 2.69 5.50
CA GLY A 260 -5.29 1.57 5.96
C GLY A 260 -6.55 2.00 6.70
N ASP A 261 -6.40 2.92 7.63
CA ASP A 261 -7.50 3.38 8.49
C ASP A 261 -8.24 4.63 7.95
N CYS A 262 -7.80 5.18 6.80
CA CYS A 262 -8.36 6.45 6.30
C CYS A 262 -9.73 6.33 5.65
N MET A 263 -10.22 5.11 5.42
CA MET A 263 -11.56 4.89 4.86
C MET A 263 -12.25 3.72 5.55
N SER A 264 -13.58 3.78 5.58
CA SER A 264 -14.47 2.65 5.82
C SER A 264 -15.37 2.40 4.61
N LEU A 265 -15.81 1.16 4.43
CA LEU A 265 -16.81 0.77 3.46
C LEU A 265 -18.16 0.62 4.19
N VAL A 266 -19.21 1.23 3.66
CA VAL A 266 -20.58 1.05 4.12
C VAL A 266 -21.33 0.23 3.08
N THR A 267 -21.86 -0.91 3.50
CA THR A 267 -22.52 -1.90 2.64
C THR A 267 -23.83 -2.34 3.24
N GLN A 268 -24.82 -2.66 2.40
CA GLN A 268 -26.16 -3.04 2.85
C GLN A 268 -26.31 -4.58 2.88
N VAL A 269 -27.07 -5.06 3.84
CA VAL A 269 -27.51 -6.45 3.92
C VAL A 269 -28.69 -6.64 2.97
N ASN A 270 -28.48 -7.39 1.87
CA ASN A 270 -29.52 -7.74 0.92
C ASN A 270 -30.37 -8.91 1.42
N LEU A 271 -29.78 -9.79 2.24
CA LEU A 271 -30.48 -10.95 2.78
C LEU A 271 -29.71 -11.53 3.97
N ARG A 272 -30.45 -11.99 4.97
CA ARG A 272 -29.90 -12.80 6.07
C ARG A 272 -30.36 -14.25 5.99
N LYS A 273 -29.41 -15.19 6.06
CA LYS A 273 -29.68 -16.62 6.22
C LYS A 273 -28.96 -17.15 7.47
N LYS A 274 -29.64 -17.21 8.61
CA LYS A 274 -29.03 -17.60 9.91
C LYS A 274 -27.83 -16.68 10.25
N ASN A 275 -26.59 -17.21 10.22
CA ASN A 275 -25.35 -16.48 10.49
C ASN A 275 -24.63 -15.99 9.20
N LYS A 276 -25.32 -16.01 8.06
CA LYS A 276 -24.80 -15.56 6.78
C LYS A 276 -25.48 -14.25 6.39
N LEU A 277 -24.70 -13.24 6.09
CA LEU A 277 -25.18 -11.95 5.59
C LEU A 277 -24.75 -11.79 4.14
N PHE A 278 -25.70 -11.69 3.24
CA PHE A 278 -25.48 -11.43 1.83
C PHE A 278 -25.51 -9.91 1.65
N LEU A 279 -24.39 -9.38 1.18
CA LEU A 279 -24.16 -7.93 1.07
C LEU A 279 -24.30 -7.48 -0.38
N ASN A 280 -24.52 -6.18 -0.58
CA ASN A 280 -24.53 -5.58 -1.92
C ASN A 280 -23.12 -5.32 -2.48
N ASP A 281 -22.06 -5.78 -1.78
CA ASP A 281 -20.66 -5.73 -2.23
C ASP A 281 -19.89 -6.96 -1.71
N GLY A 282 -18.74 -7.29 -2.33
CA GLY A 282 -18.00 -8.51 -2.02
C GLY A 282 -16.52 -8.48 -2.41
N ILE A 283 -15.94 -9.67 -2.61
CA ILE A 283 -14.51 -9.80 -2.94
C ILE A 283 -14.15 -9.35 -4.35
N HIS A 284 -15.10 -9.28 -5.25
CA HIS A 284 -14.91 -8.73 -6.60
C HIS A 284 -14.94 -7.18 -6.57
N GLY A 285 -15.46 -6.62 -5.49
CA GLY A 285 -15.43 -5.21 -5.15
C GLY A 285 -14.35 -4.87 -4.12
N PRO A 286 -14.61 -3.88 -3.24
CA PRO A 286 -13.67 -3.41 -2.21
C PRO A 286 -13.17 -4.45 -1.23
N LEU A 287 -13.91 -5.52 -0.99
CA LEU A 287 -13.55 -6.57 -0.03
C LEU A 287 -12.54 -7.60 -0.57
N ASN A 288 -11.93 -7.36 -1.71
CA ASN A 288 -10.96 -8.23 -2.36
C ASN A 288 -9.85 -8.73 -1.40
N ASN A 289 -9.21 -7.84 -0.66
CA ASN A 289 -8.19 -8.23 0.32
C ASN A 289 -8.72 -9.14 1.45
N ALA A 290 -9.97 -8.97 1.86
CA ALA A 290 -10.60 -9.82 2.85
C ALA A 290 -10.76 -11.25 2.35
N GLY A 291 -11.17 -11.41 1.10
CA GLY A 291 -11.33 -12.72 0.47
C GLY A 291 -10.01 -13.44 0.24
N TYR A 292 -9.06 -12.79 -0.44
CA TYR A 292 -7.80 -13.44 -0.82
C TYR A 292 -6.77 -13.55 0.30
N LEU A 293 -6.78 -12.64 1.26
CA LEU A 293 -5.77 -12.57 2.32
C LEU A 293 -6.31 -12.94 3.70
N ASN A 294 -7.57 -13.36 3.79
CA ASN A 294 -8.27 -13.66 5.06
C ASN A 294 -8.20 -12.50 6.08
N PHE A 295 -8.13 -11.25 5.64
CA PHE A 295 -8.18 -10.12 6.54
C PHE A 295 -9.54 -10.03 7.22
N LYS A 296 -9.52 -9.91 8.53
CA LYS A 296 -10.72 -9.59 9.30
C LYS A 296 -10.70 -8.10 9.59
N TYR A 297 -11.77 -7.44 9.21
CA TYR A 297 -11.95 -6.02 9.43
C TYR A 297 -12.81 -5.78 10.66
N PRO A 298 -12.59 -4.71 11.42
CA PRO A 298 -13.55 -4.27 12.42
C PRO A 298 -14.86 -3.90 11.74
N VAL A 299 -15.99 -4.30 12.32
CA VAL A 299 -17.32 -4.04 11.76
C VAL A 299 -18.24 -3.48 12.82
N ARG A 300 -19.20 -2.67 12.39
CA ARG A 300 -20.29 -2.19 13.24
C ARG A 300 -21.56 -1.96 12.42
N LEU A 301 -22.68 -2.00 13.10
CA LEU A 301 -23.95 -1.59 12.51
C LEU A 301 -23.88 -0.07 12.26
N PHE A 302 -24.33 0.40 11.09
CA PHE A 302 -24.14 1.79 10.67
C PHE A 302 -25.36 2.66 10.89
N ASN A 303 -26.54 2.21 10.47
CA ASN A 303 -27.76 3.02 10.46
C ASN A 303 -28.45 3.18 11.81
N ARG A 304 -28.12 2.32 12.79
CA ARG A 304 -28.71 2.38 14.12
C ARG A 304 -27.75 1.89 15.21
N VAL A 305 -28.00 2.31 16.43
CA VAL A 305 -27.29 1.81 17.60
C VAL A 305 -28.21 0.83 18.32
N ASP A 306 -27.86 -0.44 18.27
CA ASP A 306 -28.54 -1.48 19.04
C ASP A 306 -27.67 -1.90 20.23
N LYS A 307 -28.00 -1.35 21.42
CA LYS A 307 -27.32 -1.69 22.68
C LYS A 307 -27.96 -2.88 23.40
N SER A 308 -29.14 -3.31 22.97
CA SER A 308 -29.92 -4.35 23.64
C SER A 308 -29.63 -5.74 23.09
N SER A 309 -29.19 -5.83 21.84
CA SER A 309 -28.93 -7.12 21.18
C SER A 309 -27.56 -7.67 21.53
N ARG A 310 -27.53 -8.97 21.88
CA ARG A 310 -26.29 -9.73 22.02
C ARG A 310 -25.54 -9.78 20.69
N LEU A 311 -24.23 -9.59 20.72
CA LEU A 311 -23.37 -9.81 19.55
C LEU A 311 -23.32 -11.28 19.16
N LYS A 312 -23.48 -11.58 17.88
CA LYS A 312 -23.32 -12.91 17.27
C LYS A 312 -22.27 -12.91 16.17
N PRO A 313 -21.62 -14.04 15.92
CA PRO A 313 -20.68 -14.18 14.81
C PRO A 313 -21.42 -14.37 13.50
N PHE A 314 -21.03 -13.61 12.48
CA PHE A 314 -21.54 -13.72 11.10
C PHE A 314 -20.40 -13.95 10.10
N SER A 315 -20.75 -14.43 8.93
CA SER A 315 -19.92 -14.48 7.72
C SER A 315 -20.58 -13.65 6.62
N PHE A 316 -19.77 -13.04 5.75
CA PHE A 316 -20.26 -12.20 4.67
C PHE A 316 -20.20 -12.96 3.33
N TYR A 317 -21.18 -12.72 2.50
CA TYR A 317 -21.31 -13.24 1.15
C TYR A 317 -21.55 -12.05 0.22
N GLY A 318 -20.77 -11.95 -0.86
CA GLY A 318 -20.96 -10.90 -1.86
C GLY A 318 -22.12 -11.24 -2.82
N PRO A 319 -22.42 -10.31 -3.74
CA PRO A 319 -23.57 -10.40 -4.63
C PRO A 319 -23.35 -11.33 -5.85
N THR A 320 -22.09 -11.70 -6.14
CA THR A 320 -21.76 -12.41 -7.39
C THR A 320 -22.09 -13.90 -7.34
N CYS A 321 -22.19 -14.53 -8.50
CA CYS A 321 -22.38 -15.99 -8.59
C CYS A 321 -21.10 -16.79 -8.30
N ASP A 322 -19.94 -16.15 -8.09
CA ASP A 322 -18.71 -16.84 -7.72
C ASP A 322 -18.84 -17.42 -6.29
N SER A 323 -18.71 -18.74 -6.16
CA SER A 323 -18.75 -19.40 -4.86
C SER A 323 -17.63 -18.96 -3.89
N ARG A 324 -16.57 -18.31 -4.41
CA ARG A 324 -15.49 -17.71 -3.63
C ARG A 324 -15.83 -16.32 -3.09
N ASP A 325 -16.93 -15.72 -3.57
CA ASP A 325 -17.41 -14.41 -3.07
C ASP A 325 -17.97 -14.55 -1.66
N TYR A 326 -17.08 -14.96 -0.77
CA TYR A 326 -17.35 -15.33 0.60
C TYR A 326 -16.20 -14.93 1.51
N ILE A 327 -16.50 -14.27 2.62
CA ILE A 327 -15.54 -13.86 3.63
C ILE A 327 -15.89 -14.55 4.94
N LYS A 328 -15.03 -15.48 5.32
CA LYS A 328 -15.20 -16.26 6.55
C LYS A 328 -15.07 -15.36 7.78
N GLY A 329 -16.14 -15.32 8.59
CA GLY A 329 -16.12 -14.67 9.89
C GLY A 329 -15.12 -15.29 10.89
N PRO A 330 -15.28 -14.99 12.18
CA PRO A 330 -16.44 -14.30 12.78
C PRO A 330 -16.37 -12.78 12.64
N PHE A 331 -17.44 -12.18 12.14
CA PHE A 331 -17.72 -10.74 12.26
C PHE A 331 -18.80 -10.56 13.32
N TYR A 332 -18.50 -9.89 14.41
CA TYR A 332 -19.42 -9.75 15.52
C TYR A 332 -20.32 -8.53 15.33
N LEU A 333 -21.61 -8.79 15.13
CA LEU A 333 -22.66 -7.79 14.93
C LEU A 333 -23.86 -8.09 15.84
N PRO A 334 -24.76 -7.10 16.09
CA PRO A 334 -25.98 -7.32 16.86
C PRO A 334 -26.80 -8.48 16.30
N SER A 335 -27.36 -9.32 17.19
CA SER A 335 -28.18 -10.47 16.75
C SER A 335 -29.47 -10.06 16.03
N SER A 336 -29.88 -8.81 16.17
CA SER A 336 -31.03 -8.18 15.51
C SER A 336 -30.77 -7.70 14.09
N ILE A 337 -29.53 -7.82 13.58
CA ILE A 337 -29.21 -7.39 12.19
C ILE A 337 -30.02 -8.20 11.19
N ASP A 338 -30.60 -7.52 10.20
CA ASP A 338 -31.43 -8.17 9.18
C ASP A 338 -31.33 -7.46 7.82
N GLU A 339 -32.11 -7.91 6.85
CA GLU A 339 -32.26 -7.30 5.53
C GLU A 339 -32.54 -5.80 5.64
N GLY A 340 -31.89 -5.01 4.77
CA GLY A 340 -32.00 -3.54 4.78
C GLY A 340 -31.05 -2.84 5.74
N ASP A 341 -30.48 -3.54 6.72
CA ASP A 341 -29.50 -2.92 7.62
C ASP A 341 -28.18 -2.60 6.89
N TRP A 342 -27.50 -1.54 7.36
CA TRP A 342 -26.22 -1.12 6.84
C TRP A 342 -25.09 -1.44 7.81
N ILE A 343 -24.00 -1.98 7.27
CA ILE A 343 -22.79 -2.34 8.00
C ILE A 343 -21.66 -1.43 7.57
N GLU A 344 -20.95 -0.85 8.53
CA GLU A 344 -19.70 -0.18 8.30
C GLU A 344 -18.56 -1.13 8.58
N ILE A 345 -17.70 -1.33 7.57
CA ILE A 345 -16.47 -2.11 7.62
C ILE A 345 -15.30 -1.14 7.67
N LEU A 346 -14.59 -1.10 8.79
CA LEU A 346 -13.52 -0.15 9.05
C LEU A 346 -12.18 -0.59 8.43
N SER A 347 -11.21 0.33 8.37
CA SER A 347 -9.83 0.08 7.88
C SER A 347 -9.76 -0.41 6.43
N MET A 348 -10.64 0.13 5.57
CA MET A 348 -10.77 -0.23 4.15
C MET A 348 -10.00 0.69 3.21
N GLY A 349 -9.15 1.59 3.73
CA GLY A 349 -8.44 2.59 2.93
C GLY A 349 -7.32 2.04 2.05
N ALA A 350 -6.78 0.85 2.35
CA ALA A 350 -5.69 0.26 1.56
C ALA A 350 -6.20 -0.81 0.60
N TYR A 351 -5.94 -0.63 -0.71
CA TYR A 351 -6.22 -1.56 -1.81
C TYR A 351 -7.71 -1.83 -2.10
N GLY A 352 -8.64 -1.39 -1.29
CA GLY A 352 -10.07 -1.58 -1.51
C GLY A 352 -10.57 -0.97 -2.83
N LEU A 353 -10.05 0.21 -3.20
CA LEU A 353 -10.44 0.90 -4.44
C LEU A 353 -9.68 0.43 -5.69
N THR A 354 -8.54 -0.24 -5.54
CA THR A 354 -7.62 -0.51 -6.66
C THR A 354 -7.69 -1.94 -7.20
N MET A 355 -8.31 -2.85 -6.46
CA MET A 355 -8.35 -4.28 -6.82
C MET A 355 -9.75 -4.76 -7.22
N GLN A 356 -10.64 -3.86 -7.55
CA GLN A 356 -12.00 -4.18 -8.00
C GLN A 356 -12.01 -4.66 -9.45
N ASN A 357 -12.98 -5.50 -9.79
CA ASN A 357 -13.24 -5.94 -11.15
C ASN A 357 -14.75 -5.97 -11.45
N ASP A 358 -15.13 -6.08 -12.73
CA ASP A 358 -16.51 -6.04 -13.18
C ASP A 358 -17.12 -7.42 -13.41
N PHE A 359 -16.84 -8.36 -12.53
CA PHE A 359 -17.44 -9.69 -12.61
C PHE A 359 -18.96 -9.64 -12.38
N ASN A 360 -19.74 -10.26 -13.26
CA ASN A 360 -21.20 -10.24 -13.34
C ASN A 360 -21.84 -8.83 -13.51
N GLY A 361 -21.06 -7.80 -13.88
CA GLY A 361 -21.58 -6.44 -14.03
C GLY A 361 -21.95 -5.75 -12.71
N PHE A 362 -21.44 -6.22 -11.57
CA PHE A 362 -21.70 -5.59 -10.27
C PHE A 362 -20.79 -4.41 -9.96
N PHE A 363 -19.75 -4.19 -10.80
CA PHE A 363 -18.85 -3.07 -10.57
C PHE A 363 -19.57 -1.73 -10.74
N LYS A 364 -19.52 -0.94 -9.69
CA LYS A 364 -19.87 0.49 -9.74
C LYS A 364 -18.74 1.25 -9.09
N LYS A 365 -18.32 2.37 -9.71
CA LYS A 365 -17.32 3.24 -9.09
C LYS A 365 -17.87 3.73 -7.76
N PRO A 366 -17.27 3.36 -6.62
CA PRO A 366 -17.81 3.70 -5.31
C PRO A 366 -17.82 5.21 -5.09
N LYS A 367 -18.90 5.72 -4.52
CA LYS A 367 -18.94 7.09 -4.00
C LYS A 367 -18.06 7.18 -2.75
N ILE A 368 -17.41 8.31 -2.57
CA ILE A 368 -16.58 8.59 -1.38
C ILE A 368 -17.11 9.87 -0.75
N PHE A 369 -17.54 9.78 0.49
CA PHE A 369 -18.03 10.91 1.27
C PHE A 369 -16.99 11.27 2.33
N ASN A 370 -16.73 12.56 2.51
CA ASN A 370 -15.91 13.00 3.63
C ASN A 370 -16.74 12.89 4.92
N ILE A 371 -16.12 12.40 6.00
CA ILE A 371 -16.78 12.29 7.30
C ILE A 371 -17.29 13.65 7.82
N ASP A 372 -16.63 14.74 7.42
CA ASP A 372 -17.00 16.09 7.83
C ASP A 372 -18.24 16.62 7.11
N ASP A 373 -18.61 16.02 5.95
CA ASP A 373 -19.80 16.36 5.15
C ASP A 373 -21.03 15.53 5.57
N LEU A 374 -20.86 14.55 6.44
CA LEU A 374 -21.87 13.63 6.96
C LEU A 374 -22.19 13.96 8.43
#